data_81e9175a26706ec5392cc50af73fc547
#
_entry.id   81e9175a26706ec5392cc50af73fc547
#
_cell.length_a   1.000
_cell.length_b   1.000
_cell.length_c   1.000
_cell.angle_alpha   90.00
_cell.angle_beta   90.00
_cell.angle_gamma   90.00
#
_symmetry.space_group_name_H-M   'P 1'
#
loop_
_entity.id
_entity.type
_entity.pdbx_description
1 polymer ?
#
loop_
_entity_poly.entity_id
_entity_poly.type
_entity_poly.pdbx_seq_one_letter_code
_entity_poly.pdbx_strand_id
1 'polypeptide(L)'
;MITIFIAICTSTCLNLLLQFVNAHYTYNVALILLIVEISKLLLCLIGMLCISRQRNCPVRFGFIVNSVLYAVVNYLSHYITKTIPVSIYSVLIQHKLVWIVFFSILILKKSFTKQQYCALIAVCSGCILTKMTDDSMGDVAKRQMSTGLLLIALQGICSSLSSVWIEKMMKVTERPLISENYNKLYWFLADSFQMYLFAIPIYATSYVLGFGAPVITTLSLEATIIVILLSILNGMILGAVFVYHSSVIRSIIAAIVIVILAIEHNIYSIPIISGIGLVLLGVIGWTI
;
A
#
# COMPACT_ATOMS: atom_id res chain seq x y z
N MET A 1 3.13 5.68 -17.63
CA MET A 1 4.56 5.34 -17.39
C MET A 1 5.16 6.20 -16.27
N ILE A 2 5.16 7.53 -16.40
CA ILE A 2 5.77 8.44 -15.38
C ILE A 2 5.18 8.22 -13.98
N THR A 3 3.86 8.12 -13.82
CA THR A 3 3.21 7.88 -12.52
C THR A 3 3.65 6.57 -11.86
N ILE A 4 3.85 5.51 -12.63
CA ILE A 4 4.33 4.22 -12.14
C ILE A 4 5.77 4.35 -11.65
N PHE A 5 6.64 5.00 -12.44
CA PHE A 5 8.03 5.21 -12.05
C PHE A 5 8.16 6.02 -10.76
N ILE A 6 7.42 7.14 -10.66
CA ILE A 6 7.41 7.96 -9.44
C ILE A 6 6.87 7.15 -8.25
N ALA A 7 5.83 6.32 -8.44
CA ALA A 7 5.28 5.47 -7.40
C ALA A 7 6.32 4.43 -6.90
N ILE A 8 7.11 3.83 -7.78
CA ILE A 8 8.20 2.92 -7.41
C ILE A 8 9.24 3.67 -6.57
N CYS A 9 9.73 4.81 -7.05
CA CYS A 9 10.76 5.59 -6.35
C CYS A 9 10.29 6.03 -4.96
N THR A 10 9.10 6.62 -4.84
CA THR A 10 8.58 7.10 -3.55
C THR A 10 8.27 5.97 -2.59
N SER A 11 7.74 4.84 -3.07
CA SER A 11 7.48 3.67 -2.22
C SER A 11 8.78 3.03 -1.74
N THR A 12 9.83 2.95 -2.58
CA THR A 12 11.14 2.44 -2.19
C THR A 12 11.77 3.33 -1.12
N CYS A 13 11.84 4.65 -1.34
CA CYS A 13 12.37 5.60 -0.37
C CYS A 13 11.63 5.54 0.97
N LEU A 14 10.29 5.47 0.93
CA LEU A 14 9.49 5.37 2.16
C LEU A 14 9.78 4.06 2.91
N ASN A 15 9.85 2.93 2.21
CA ASN A 15 10.10 1.64 2.87
C ASN A 15 11.50 1.58 3.48
N LEU A 16 12.54 2.08 2.80
CA LEU A 16 13.89 2.18 3.34
C LEU A 16 13.93 3.05 4.61
N LEU A 17 13.30 4.21 4.55
CA LEU A 17 13.23 5.10 5.70
C LEU A 17 12.46 4.47 6.86
N LEU A 18 11.31 3.82 6.61
CA LEU A 18 10.55 3.15 7.66
C LEU A 18 11.31 1.97 8.27
N GLN A 19 12.09 1.22 7.50
CA GLN A 19 12.97 0.16 8.02
C GLN A 19 14.01 0.76 8.97
N PHE A 20 14.68 1.84 8.56
CA PHE A 20 15.65 2.53 9.38
C PHE A 20 15.02 3.07 10.68
N VAL A 21 13.89 3.76 10.56
CA VAL A 21 13.18 4.35 11.71
C VAL A 21 12.66 3.28 12.67
N ASN A 22 12.08 2.20 12.17
CA ASN A 22 11.59 1.09 13.01
C ASN A 22 12.73 0.35 13.74
N ALA A 23 13.93 0.31 13.17
CA ALA A 23 15.09 -0.32 13.79
C ALA A 23 15.69 0.51 14.92
N HIS A 24 15.63 1.85 14.86
CA HIS A 24 16.37 2.73 15.75
C HIS A 24 15.48 3.55 16.69
N TYR A 25 14.18 3.68 16.40
CA TYR A 25 13.29 4.59 17.12
C TYR A 25 11.98 3.94 17.52
N THR A 26 11.45 4.36 18.67
CA THR A 26 10.08 4.07 19.09
C THR A 26 9.21 5.31 18.86
N TYR A 27 8.01 5.11 18.31
CA TYR A 27 7.10 6.21 18.02
C TYR A 27 5.64 5.78 18.10
N ASN A 28 4.75 6.75 18.30
CA ASN A 28 3.31 6.50 18.29
C ASN A 28 2.78 6.44 16.85
N VAL A 29 2.52 5.22 16.38
CA VAL A 29 2.06 4.98 15.01
C VAL A 29 0.70 5.63 14.74
N ALA A 30 -0.24 5.55 15.72
CA ALA A 30 -1.56 6.13 15.55
C ALA A 30 -1.49 7.65 15.36
N LEU A 31 -0.60 8.32 16.11
CA LEU A 31 -0.39 9.77 15.98
C LEU A 31 0.19 10.13 14.61
N ILE A 32 1.22 9.42 14.15
CA ILE A 32 1.82 9.69 12.83
C ILE A 32 0.80 9.46 11.73
N LEU A 33 0.06 8.35 11.75
CA LEU A 33 -0.99 8.08 10.78
C LEU A 33 -2.08 9.15 10.79
N LEU A 34 -2.50 9.61 11.98
CA LEU A 34 -3.49 10.68 12.11
C LEU A 34 -2.99 11.99 11.47
N ILE A 35 -1.75 12.40 11.75
CA ILE A 35 -1.15 13.59 11.15
C ILE A 35 -1.05 13.47 9.63
N VAL A 36 -0.64 12.31 9.13
CA VAL A 36 -0.55 12.03 7.69
C VAL A 36 -1.92 12.15 7.02
N GLU A 37 -2.99 11.59 7.61
CA GLU A 37 -4.33 11.64 7.03
C GLU A 37 -4.92 13.07 7.07
N ILE A 38 -4.70 13.82 8.15
CA ILE A 38 -5.09 15.25 8.24
C ILE A 38 -4.36 16.06 7.16
N SER A 39 -3.05 15.84 6.99
CA SER A 39 -2.25 16.57 6.00
C SER A 39 -2.70 16.26 4.57
N LYS A 40 -3.00 15.01 4.25
CA LYS A 40 -3.56 14.62 2.94
C LYS A 40 -4.94 15.24 2.69
N LEU A 41 -5.80 15.26 3.72
CA LEU A 41 -7.11 15.90 3.64
C LEU A 41 -6.98 17.39 3.31
N LEU A 42 -6.08 18.11 3.99
CA LEU A 42 -5.82 19.52 3.73
C LEU A 42 -5.29 19.76 2.32
N LEU A 43 -4.35 18.92 1.84
CA LEU A 43 -3.84 19.00 0.47
C LEU A 43 -4.95 18.78 -0.57
N CYS A 44 -5.82 17.79 -0.36
CA CYS A 44 -6.95 17.56 -1.24
C CYS A 44 -7.92 18.75 -1.24
N LEU A 45 -8.21 19.32 -0.08
CA LEU A 45 -9.08 20.50 0.06
C LEU A 45 -8.50 21.71 -0.70
N ILE A 46 -7.21 22.01 -0.47
CA ILE A 46 -6.52 23.09 -1.17
C ILE A 46 -6.53 22.85 -2.68
N GLY A 47 -6.19 21.64 -3.12
CA GLY A 47 -6.21 21.28 -4.54
C GLY A 47 -7.60 21.43 -5.17
N MET A 48 -8.67 21.03 -4.48
CA MET A 48 -10.04 21.22 -4.94
C MET A 48 -10.41 22.70 -5.06
N LEU A 49 -10.02 23.52 -4.09
CA LEU A 49 -10.27 24.96 -4.11
C LEU A 49 -9.53 25.67 -5.25
N CYS A 50 -8.31 25.23 -5.57
CA CYS A 50 -7.52 25.79 -6.67
C CYS A 50 -8.05 25.41 -8.06
N ILE A 51 -8.63 24.18 -8.21
CA ILE A 51 -9.02 23.66 -9.53
C ILE A 51 -10.42 24.09 -9.93
N SER A 52 -11.37 24.16 -9.00
CA SER A 52 -12.78 24.40 -9.36
C SER A 52 -13.55 25.20 -8.31
N ARG A 53 -14.40 26.10 -8.83
CA ARG A 53 -15.47 26.75 -8.05
C ARG A 53 -16.69 25.83 -7.81
N GLN A 54 -16.77 24.67 -8.44
CA GLN A 54 -17.88 23.73 -8.26
C GLN A 54 -17.80 23.08 -6.88
N ARG A 55 -18.81 23.33 -6.05
CA ARG A 55 -18.87 22.91 -4.65
C ARG A 55 -19.66 21.63 -4.38
N ASN A 56 -20.31 21.05 -5.40
CA ASN A 56 -21.20 19.90 -5.21
C ASN A 56 -20.47 18.59 -5.43
N CYS A 57 -19.81 18.09 -4.37
CA CYS A 57 -19.26 16.73 -4.34
C CYS A 57 -20.23 15.84 -3.53
N PRO A 58 -20.93 14.88 -4.16
CA PRO A 58 -21.84 14.00 -3.42
C PRO A 58 -21.05 13.13 -2.44
N VAL A 59 -21.54 13.04 -1.21
CA VAL A 59 -20.94 12.19 -0.19
C VAL A 59 -21.21 10.73 -0.53
N ARG A 60 -20.15 9.93 -0.56
CA ARG A 60 -20.22 8.50 -0.89
C ARG A 60 -19.80 7.66 0.31
N PHE A 61 -20.77 7.10 0.99
CA PHE A 61 -20.54 6.24 2.15
C PHE A 61 -19.71 4.99 1.86
N GLY A 62 -19.56 4.58 0.60
CA GLY A 62 -18.68 3.47 0.21
C GLY A 62 -17.21 3.68 0.58
N PHE A 63 -16.75 4.92 0.77
CA PHE A 63 -15.40 5.21 1.25
C PHE A 63 -15.18 4.88 2.73
N ILE A 64 -16.24 4.81 3.55
CA ILE A 64 -16.14 4.37 4.95
C ILE A 64 -15.59 2.95 5.02
N VAL A 65 -16.13 2.04 4.20
CA VAL A 65 -15.67 0.64 4.15
C VAL A 65 -14.17 0.59 3.84
N ASN A 66 -13.73 1.38 2.85
CA ASN A 66 -12.32 1.44 2.49
C ASN A 66 -11.44 1.99 3.62
N SER A 67 -11.89 3.05 4.31
CA SER A 67 -11.16 3.68 5.41
C SER A 67 -11.00 2.72 6.59
N VAL A 68 -12.04 1.94 6.93
CA VAL A 68 -11.98 0.91 7.97
C VAL A 68 -11.00 -0.20 7.58
N LEU A 69 -11.12 -0.75 6.35
CA LEU A 69 -10.22 -1.80 5.87
C LEU A 69 -8.76 -1.33 5.86
N TYR A 70 -8.53 -0.09 5.43
CA TYR A 70 -7.19 0.49 5.37
C TYR A 70 -6.59 0.70 6.78
N ALA A 71 -7.40 1.14 7.74
CA ALA A 71 -6.97 1.24 9.13
C ALA A 71 -6.60 -0.13 9.70
N VAL A 72 -7.44 -1.15 9.50
CA VAL A 72 -7.14 -2.53 9.92
C VAL A 72 -5.82 -3.02 9.31
N VAL A 73 -5.61 -2.80 8.02
CA VAL A 73 -4.36 -3.17 7.33
C VAL A 73 -3.14 -2.49 7.95
N ASN A 74 -3.23 -1.19 8.23
CA ASN A 74 -2.12 -0.43 8.81
C ASN A 74 -1.77 -0.92 10.23
N TYR A 75 -2.76 -1.19 11.07
CA TYR A 75 -2.54 -1.73 12.42
C TYR A 75 -1.98 -3.15 12.37
N LEU A 76 -2.51 -4.02 11.50
CA LEU A 76 -1.97 -5.36 11.30
C LEU A 76 -0.53 -5.31 10.80
N SER A 77 -0.21 -4.44 9.83
CA SER A 77 1.17 -4.24 9.36
C SER A 77 2.11 -3.93 10.50
N HIS A 78 1.71 -2.95 11.33
CA HIS A 78 2.56 -2.51 12.44
C HIS A 78 2.73 -3.59 13.49
N TYR A 79 1.67 -4.32 13.83
CA TYR A 79 1.74 -5.43 14.79
C TYR A 79 2.62 -6.58 14.26
N ILE A 80 2.44 -6.96 13.01
CA ILE A 80 3.17 -8.06 12.38
C ILE A 80 4.68 -7.73 12.27
N THR A 81 5.03 -6.51 11.87
CA THR A 81 6.44 -6.10 11.73
C THR A 81 7.20 -6.01 13.04
N LYS A 82 6.50 -5.99 14.18
CA LYS A 82 7.10 -6.13 15.52
C LYS A 82 7.37 -7.59 15.90
N THR A 83 6.63 -8.53 15.32
CA THR A 83 6.69 -9.96 15.69
C THR A 83 7.43 -10.82 14.68
N ILE A 84 7.45 -10.39 13.42
CA ILE A 84 8.07 -11.12 12.31
C ILE A 84 9.10 -10.22 11.63
N PRO A 85 10.28 -10.73 11.26
CA PRO A 85 11.26 -9.98 10.48
C PRO A 85 10.64 -9.39 9.21
N VAL A 86 10.96 -8.12 8.92
CA VAL A 86 10.38 -7.38 7.79
C VAL A 86 10.67 -8.07 6.45
N SER A 87 11.83 -8.76 6.35
CA SER A 87 12.20 -9.56 5.18
C SER A 87 11.17 -10.65 4.90
N ILE A 88 10.80 -11.46 5.89
CA ILE A 88 9.84 -12.55 5.78
C ILE A 88 8.43 -12.00 5.53
N TYR A 89 8.04 -10.98 6.28
CA TYR A 89 6.76 -10.31 6.12
C TYR A 89 6.55 -9.81 4.69
N SER A 90 7.57 -9.16 4.10
CA SER A 90 7.48 -8.57 2.75
C SER A 90 7.23 -9.61 1.66
N VAL A 91 7.73 -10.84 1.84
CA VAL A 91 7.45 -11.96 0.91
C VAL A 91 6.05 -12.50 1.12
N LEU A 92 5.74 -12.82 2.38
CA LEU A 92 4.48 -13.47 2.70
C LEU A 92 3.28 -12.59 2.33
N ILE A 93 3.37 -11.28 2.48
CA ILE A 93 2.28 -10.38 2.11
C ILE A 93 1.99 -10.36 0.60
N GLN A 94 2.88 -10.90 -0.26
CA GLN A 94 2.63 -10.96 -1.71
C GLN A 94 1.49 -11.91 -2.11
N HIS A 95 1.08 -12.84 -1.23
CA HIS A 95 -0.12 -13.63 -1.46
C HIS A 95 -1.37 -12.75 -1.71
N LYS A 96 -1.35 -11.48 -1.30
CA LYS A 96 -2.40 -10.49 -1.62
C LYS A 96 -2.66 -10.35 -3.11
N LEU A 97 -1.68 -10.62 -3.99
CA LEU A 97 -1.85 -10.59 -5.44
C LEU A 97 -2.93 -11.59 -5.90
N VAL A 98 -2.94 -12.78 -5.32
CA VAL A 98 -3.95 -13.82 -5.62
C VAL A 98 -5.35 -13.30 -5.23
N TRP A 99 -5.47 -12.72 -4.03
CA TRP A 99 -6.74 -12.14 -3.55
C TRP A 99 -7.20 -10.94 -4.36
N ILE A 100 -6.28 -10.10 -4.86
CA ILE A 100 -6.64 -8.96 -5.75
C ILE A 100 -7.26 -9.48 -7.03
N VAL A 101 -6.71 -10.53 -7.66
CA VAL A 101 -7.30 -11.12 -8.86
C VAL A 101 -8.66 -11.72 -8.55
N PHE A 102 -8.76 -12.49 -7.46
CA PHE A 102 -10.03 -13.07 -7.02
C PHE A 102 -11.12 -12.01 -6.82
N PHE A 103 -10.84 -10.97 -6.04
CA PHE A 103 -11.80 -9.88 -5.82
C PHE A 103 -12.05 -9.04 -7.07
N SER A 104 -11.07 -8.88 -7.96
CA SER A 104 -11.28 -8.18 -9.24
C SER A 104 -12.24 -8.91 -10.14
N ILE A 105 -12.21 -10.24 -10.18
CA ILE A 105 -13.20 -11.06 -10.90
C ILE A 105 -14.57 -10.93 -10.23
N LEU A 106 -14.63 -11.06 -8.90
CA LEU A 106 -15.91 -11.08 -8.17
C LEU A 106 -16.60 -9.70 -8.16
N ILE A 107 -15.85 -8.63 -7.85
CA ILE A 107 -16.41 -7.29 -7.59
C ILE A 107 -16.44 -6.42 -8.85
N LEU A 108 -15.36 -6.46 -9.65
CA LEU A 108 -15.22 -5.64 -10.86
C LEU A 108 -15.64 -6.39 -12.12
N LYS A 109 -15.95 -7.69 -12.03
CA LYS A 109 -16.30 -8.58 -13.14
C LYS A 109 -15.25 -8.56 -14.28
N LYS A 110 -13.97 -8.40 -13.92
CA LYS A 110 -12.87 -8.41 -14.88
C LYS A 110 -12.56 -9.84 -15.30
N SER A 111 -12.25 -10.01 -16.59
CA SER A 111 -11.67 -11.24 -17.14
C SER A 111 -10.17 -11.05 -17.29
N PHE A 112 -9.40 -12.08 -16.97
CA PHE A 112 -7.95 -12.12 -17.13
C PHE A 112 -7.56 -13.17 -18.17
N THR A 113 -6.56 -12.88 -18.98
CA THR A 113 -6.01 -13.82 -19.95
C THR A 113 -5.14 -14.87 -19.25
N LYS A 114 -4.94 -16.05 -19.90
CA LYS A 114 -4.03 -17.07 -19.38
C LYS A 114 -2.62 -16.53 -19.16
N GLN A 115 -2.17 -15.64 -20.04
CA GLN A 115 -0.87 -14.98 -19.95
C GLN A 115 -0.76 -14.13 -18.68
N GLN A 116 -1.81 -13.38 -18.31
CA GLN A 116 -1.84 -12.60 -17.07
C GLN A 116 -1.82 -13.48 -15.83
N TYR A 117 -2.47 -14.66 -15.84
CA TYR A 117 -2.34 -15.61 -14.72
C TYR A 117 -0.91 -16.15 -14.60
N CYS A 118 -0.26 -16.53 -15.72
CA CYS A 118 1.14 -16.96 -15.71
C CYS A 118 2.08 -15.86 -15.20
N ALA A 119 1.86 -14.61 -15.65
CA ALA A 119 2.60 -13.44 -15.20
C ALA A 119 2.49 -13.25 -13.68
N LEU A 120 1.29 -13.42 -13.12
CA LEU A 120 1.04 -13.30 -11.69
C LEU A 120 1.78 -14.37 -10.88
N ILE A 121 1.73 -15.63 -11.35
CA ILE A 121 2.45 -16.73 -10.73
C ILE A 121 3.96 -16.45 -10.76
N ALA A 122 4.49 -15.95 -11.88
CA ALA A 122 5.90 -15.57 -12.00
C ALA A 122 6.30 -14.49 -11.01
N VAL A 123 5.47 -13.45 -10.82
CA VAL A 123 5.72 -12.39 -9.81
C VAL A 123 5.72 -12.97 -8.39
N CYS A 124 4.74 -13.79 -8.04
CA CYS A 124 4.66 -14.38 -6.70
C CYS A 124 5.85 -15.30 -6.41
N SER A 125 6.18 -16.21 -7.34
CA SER A 125 7.32 -17.13 -7.18
C SER A 125 8.66 -16.39 -7.16
N GLY A 126 8.82 -15.35 -7.97
CA GLY A 126 10.00 -14.48 -7.96
C GLY A 126 10.20 -13.80 -6.61
N CYS A 127 9.14 -13.24 -6.01
CA CYS A 127 9.21 -12.64 -4.67
C CYS A 127 9.60 -13.67 -3.59
N ILE A 128 9.12 -14.91 -3.68
CA ILE A 128 9.48 -15.98 -2.75
C ILE A 128 10.97 -16.31 -2.89
N LEU A 129 11.45 -16.51 -4.12
CA LEU A 129 12.85 -16.86 -4.37
C LEU A 129 13.84 -15.79 -3.92
N THR A 130 13.50 -14.50 -4.07
CA THR A 130 14.39 -13.41 -3.62
C THR A 130 14.66 -13.42 -2.12
N LYS A 131 13.88 -14.15 -1.32
CA LYS A 131 13.98 -14.14 0.15
C LYS A 131 14.26 -15.49 0.78
N MET A 132 14.28 -16.58 0.01
CA MET A 132 14.56 -17.93 0.54
C MET A 132 15.99 -18.12 1.08
N THR A 133 16.90 -17.17 0.79
CA THR A 133 18.31 -17.20 1.24
C THR A 133 18.57 -16.57 2.60
N ASP A 134 17.54 -16.08 3.29
CA ASP A 134 17.71 -15.43 4.58
C ASP A 134 17.67 -16.51 5.68
N ASP A 135 18.85 -17.11 6.00
CA ASP A 135 19.04 -18.19 7.00
C ASP A 135 18.79 -17.74 8.47
N SER A 136 18.22 -16.56 8.69
CA SER A 136 18.05 -15.96 10.02
C SER A 136 16.89 -16.53 10.86
N MET A 137 16.31 -17.68 10.48
CA MET A 137 15.24 -18.32 11.23
C MET A 137 15.74 -19.15 12.43
N GLY A 138 15.92 -18.52 13.58
CA GLY A 138 16.06 -19.24 14.86
C GLY A 138 14.77 -19.91 15.32
N ASP A 139 14.88 -20.94 16.19
CA ASP A 139 13.76 -21.76 16.66
C ASP A 139 12.62 -20.99 17.38
N VAL A 140 12.91 -19.82 17.95
CA VAL A 140 11.92 -18.91 18.58
C VAL A 140 10.95 -18.34 17.54
N ALA A 141 11.44 -18.10 16.30
CA ALA A 141 10.63 -17.62 15.20
C ALA A 141 9.54 -18.63 14.76
N LYS A 142 9.81 -19.93 14.88
CA LYS A 142 8.87 -20.98 14.44
C LYS A 142 7.57 -21.01 15.22
N ARG A 143 7.60 -20.74 16.54
CA ARG A 143 6.39 -20.77 17.39
C ARG A 143 5.52 -19.51 17.25
N GLN A 144 6.15 -18.35 17.07
CA GLN A 144 5.42 -17.09 16.77
C GLN A 144 4.93 -17.02 15.32
N MET A 145 5.52 -17.83 14.43
CA MET A 145 5.24 -17.85 13.00
C MET A 145 3.81 -18.30 12.67
N SER A 146 3.21 -19.24 13.42
CA SER A 146 1.85 -19.71 13.11
C SER A 146 0.78 -18.62 13.29
N THR A 147 0.84 -17.89 14.40
CA THR A 147 -0.07 -16.76 14.65
C THR A 147 0.21 -15.61 13.67
N GLY A 148 1.48 -15.34 13.39
CA GLY A 148 1.89 -14.32 12.44
C GLY A 148 1.44 -14.61 11.02
N LEU A 149 1.50 -15.86 10.56
CA LEU A 149 1.01 -16.29 9.24
C LEU A 149 -0.49 -16.04 9.07
N LEU A 150 -1.29 -16.34 10.10
CA LEU A 150 -2.73 -16.09 10.07
C LEU A 150 -3.03 -14.58 9.99
N LEU A 151 -2.30 -13.76 10.73
CA LEU A 151 -2.45 -12.31 10.68
C LEU A 151 -2.03 -11.73 9.34
N ILE A 152 -0.94 -12.24 8.72
CA ILE A 152 -0.51 -11.85 7.38
C ILE A 152 -1.58 -12.25 6.34
N ALA A 153 -2.15 -13.45 6.46
CA ALA A 153 -3.21 -13.91 5.56
C ALA A 153 -4.43 -12.98 5.65
N LEU A 154 -4.88 -12.66 6.86
CA LEU A 154 -5.98 -11.74 7.10
C LEU A 154 -5.68 -10.34 6.55
N GLN A 155 -4.49 -9.83 6.79
CA GLN A 155 -4.03 -8.54 6.27
C GLN A 155 -4.03 -8.52 4.75
N GLY A 156 -3.55 -9.58 4.09
CA GLY A 156 -3.55 -9.70 2.64
C GLY A 156 -4.96 -9.69 2.05
N ILE A 157 -5.90 -10.37 2.67
CA ILE A 157 -7.32 -10.36 2.28
C ILE A 157 -7.90 -8.95 2.43
N CYS A 158 -7.75 -8.32 3.59
CA CYS A 158 -8.26 -6.97 3.84
C CYS A 158 -7.64 -5.93 2.90
N SER A 159 -6.32 -6.00 2.67
CA SER A 159 -5.59 -5.12 1.76
C SER A 159 -6.05 -5.27 0.32
N SER A 160 -6.29 -6.50 -0.12
CA SER A 160 -6.76 -6.81 -1.47
C SER A 160 -8.19 -6.33 -1.69
N LEU A 161 -9.06 -6.59 -0.73
CA LEU A 161 -10.46 -6.14 -0.76
C LEU A 161 -10.52 -4.61 -0.80
N SER A 162 -9.76 -3.93 0.08
CA SER A 162 -9.65 -2.46 0.09
C SER A 162 -9.18 -1.91 -1.26
N SER A 163 -8.15 -2.53 -1.86
CA SER A 163 -7.59 -2.09 -3.14
C SER A 163 -8.58 -2.22 -4.30
N VAL A 164 -9.33 -3.32 -4.36
CA VAL A 164 -10.34 -3.56 -5.40
C VAL A 164 -11.58 -2.71 -5.17
N TRP A 165 -11.97 -2.52 -3.90
CA TRP A 165 -13.10 -1.68 -3.53
C TRP A 165 -12.88 -0.22 -3.90
N ILE A 166 -11.70 0.35 -3.60
CA ILE A 166 -11.36 1.72 -3.98
C ILE A 166 -11.30 1.89 -5.50
N GLU A 167 -10.77 0.88 -6.23
CA GLU A 167 -10.80 0.90 -7.70
C GLU A 167 -12.22 0.95 -8.23
N LYS A 168 -13.14 0.16 -7.65
CA LYS A 168 -14.57 0.21 -7.99
C LYS A 168 -15.14 1.61 -7.73
N MET A 169 -14.92 2.16 -6.53
CA MET A 169 -15.46 3.46 -6.14
C MET A 169 -14.93 4.61 -7.01
N MET A 170 -13.66 4.56 -7.41
CA MET A 170 -13.04 5.60 -8.24
C MET A 170 -13.40 5.50 -9.73
N LYS A 171 -13.68 4.27 -10.25
CA LYS A 171 -13.94 4.05 -11.69
C LYS A 171 -15.41 4.01 -12.06
N VAL A 172 -16.27 3.45 -11.21
CA VAL A 172 -17.70 3.17 -11.52
C VAL A 172 -18.62 4.39 -11.42
N THR A 173 -18.09 5.57 -11.14
CA THR A 173 -18.96 6.74 -11.05
C THR A 173 -19.37 7.21 -12.43
N GLU A 174 -20.67 7.24 -12.69
CA GLU A 174 -21.30 8.03 -13.75
C GLU A 174 -20.95 9.51 -13.51
N ARG A 175 -19.88 9.95 -14.13
CA ARG A 175 -19.38 11.33 -13.99
C ARG A 175 -19.94 12.14 -15.15
N PRO A 176 -20.54 13.30 -14.91
CA PRO A 176 -21.00 14.16 -16.00
C PRO A 176 -19.81 14.51 -16.91
N LEU A 177 -19.99 14.26 -18.20
CA LEU A 177 -19.01 14.51 -19.26
C LEU A 177 -18.83 16.03 -19.46
N ILE A 178 -17.99 16.66 -18.68
CA ILE A 178 -17.56 18.04 -18.91
C ILE A 178 -16.04 18.05 -18.94
N SER A 179 -15.44 18.39 -20.09
CA SER A 179 -14.00 18.59 -20.37
C SER A 179 -13.01 17.61 -19.68
N GLU A 180 -12.41 16.69 -20.46
CA GLU A 180 -11.83 15.42 -20.00
C GLU A 180 -10.65 15.50 -19.01
N ASN A 181 -9.79 16.48 -19.04
CA ASN A 181 -8.55 16.45 -18.22
C ASN A 181 -8.65 17.17 -16.87
N TYR A 182 -9.34 18.31 -16.82
CA TYR A 182 -9.53 19.08 -15.57
C TYR A 182 -10.43 18.35 -14.59
N ASN A 183 -11.40 17.60 -15.09
CA ASN A 183 -12.36 16.86 -14.27
C ASN A 183 -11.76 15.63 -13.59
N LYS A 184 -10.81 14.92 -14.23
CA LYS A 184 -10.19 13.71 -13.64
C LYS A 184 -9.42 14.04 -12.35
N LEU A 185 -8.65 15.13 -12.36
CA LEU A 185 -7.89 15.55 -11.19
C LEU A 185 -8.81 16.03 -10.05
N TYR A 186 -9.82 16.83 -10.39
CA TYR A 186 -10.80 17.28 -9.40
C TYR A 186 -11.51 16.11 -8.72
N TRP A 187 -12.02 15.14 -9.49
CA TRP A 187 -12.70 13.97 -8.96
C TRP A 187 -11.76 13.07 -8.14
N PHE A 188 -10.51 12.94 -8.56
CA PHE A 188 -9.50 12.24 -7.75
C PHE A 188 -9.30 12.90 -6.39
N LEU A 189 -9.18 14.22 -6.35
CA LEU A 189 -9.03 14.96 -5.11
C LEU A 189 -10.28 14.88 -4.24
N ALA A 190 -11.47 14.95 -4.83
CA ALA A 190 -12.75 14.85 -4.14
C ALA A 190 -13.00 13.46 -3.53
N ASP A 191 -12.70 12.40 -4.27
CA ASP A 191 -12.79 11.01 -3.79
C ASP A 191 -11.75 10.76 -2.69
N SER A 192 -10.52 11.24 -2.86
CA SER A 192 -9.46 11.15 -1.85
C SER A 192 -9.78 11.94 -0.59
N PHE A 193 -10.35 13.14 -0.73
CA PHE A 193 -10.81 13.96 0.39
C PHE A 193 -11.82 13.19 1.25
N GLN A 194 -12.84 12.58 0.64
CA GLN A 194 -13.83 11.79 1.38
C GLN A 194 -13.20 10.59 2.09
N MET A 195 -12.28 9.89 1.43
CA MET A 195 -11.57 8.75 2.02
C MET A 195 -10.79 9.17 3.27
N TYR A 196 -10.04 10.28 3.21
CA TYR A 196 -9.27 10.77 4.35
C TYR A 196 -10.19 11.33 5.44
N LEU A 197 -11.28 11.99 5.08
CA LEU A 197 -12.28 12.49 6.03
C LEU A 197 -12.85 11.36 6.89
N PHE A 198 -13.16 10.20 6.30
CA PHE A 198 -13.64 9.04 7.05
C PHE A 198 -12.53 8.28 7.78
N ALA A 199 -11.27 8.39 7.37
CA ALA A 199 -10.15 7.77 8.05
C ALA A 199 -9.75 8.47 9.35
N ILE A 200 -9.86 9.82 9.40
CA ILE A 200 -9.47 10.63 10.57
C ILE A 200 -10.15 10.20 11.86
N PRO A 201 -11.49 10.04 11.95
CA PRO A 201 -12.14 9.60 13.19
C PRO A 201 -11.65 8.23 13.66
N ILE A 202 -11.33 7.31 12.73
CA ILE A 202 -10.83 5.97 13.06
C ILE A 202 -9.44 6.08 13.71
N TYR A 203 -8.53 6.85 13.12
CA TYR A 203 -7.19 7.03 13.70
C TYR A 203 -7.20 7.88 14.96
N ALA A 204 -8.07 8.89 15.07
CA ALA A 204 -8.25 9.69 16.28
C ALA A 204 -8.75 8.81 17.45
N THR A 205 -9.76 7.99 17.21
CA THR A 205 -10.26 7.04 18.21
C THR A 205 -9.17 6.04 18.61
N SER A 206 -8.41 5.52 17.65
CA SER A 206 -7.32 4.59 17.94
C SER A 206 -6.19 5.25 18.74
N TYR A 207 -5.89 6.52 18.49
CA TYR A 207 -4.93 7.30 19.27
C TYR A 207 -5.40 7.48 20.72
N VAL A 208 -6.65 7.87 20.91
CA VAL A 208 -7.26 8.05 22.25
C VAL A 208 -7.29 6.75 23.03
N LEU A 209 -7.57 5.63 22.36
CA LEU A 209 -7.58 4.29 22.97
C LEU A 209 -6.16 3.73 23.22
N GLY A 210 -5.11 4.46 22.84
CA GLY A 210 -3.73 4.05 23.06
C GLY A 210 -3.24 2.90 22.19
N PHE A 211 -3.91 2.59 21.07
CA PHE A 211 -3.47 1.55 20.17
C PHE A 211 -2.11 1.89 19.54
N GLY A 212 -1.12 1.02 19.74
CA GLY A 212 0.22 1.17 19.15
C GLY A 212 1.06 2.30 19.76
N ALA A 213 0.67 2.83 20.92
CA ALA A 213 1.44 3.85 21.61
C ALA A 213 2.61 3.22 22.39
N PRO A 214 3.86 3.55 22.08
CA PRO A 214 4.96 3.33 23.03
C PRO A 214 4.84 4.31 24.18
N VAL A 215 5.27 3.91 25.36
CA VAL A 215 5.29 4.76 26.56
C VAL A 215 6.23 5.96 26.39
N ILE A 216 7.28 5.80 25.58
CA ILE A 216 8.30 6.84 25.29
C ILE A 216 8.52 6.89 23.79
N THR A 217 8.46 8.09 23.20
CA THR A 217 8.84 8.32 21.80
C THR A 217 10.28 8.83 21.74
N THR A 218 11.14 8.15 20.99
CA THR A 218 12.55 8.53 20.81
C THR A 218 12.84 9.14 19.44
N LEU A 219 11.82 9.18 18.55
CA LEU A 219 11.98 9.69 17.19
C LEU A 219 12.32 11.18 17.21
N SER A 220 13.38 11.57 16.51
CA SER A 220 13.74 12.98 16.33
C SER A 220 12.68 13.73 15.52
N LEU A 221 12.57 15.05 15.76
CA LEU A 221 11.62 15.89 15.02
C LEU A 221 11.86 15.83 13.51
N GLU A 222 13.12 15.86 13.08
CA GLU A 222 13.51 15.80 11.66
C GLU A 222 13.08 14.49 11.00
N ALA A 223 13.38 13.36 11.63
CA ALA A 223 12.98 12.03 11.12
C ALA A 223 11.45 11.92 11.07
N THR A 224 10.73 12.46 12.05
CA THR A 224 9.27 12.51 12.07
C THR A 224 8.72 13.27 10.86
N ILE A 225 9.26 14.47 10.59
CA ILE A 225 8.83 15.31 9.45
C ILE A 225 9.07 14.56 8.11
N ILE A 226 10.25 13.95 7.95
CA ILE A 226 10.59 13.23 6.71
C ILE A 226 9.64 12.04 6.50
N VAL A 227 9.36 11.25 7.55
CA VAL A 227 8.40 10.13 7.48
C VAL A 227 7.01 10.60 7.08
N ILE A 228 6.53 11.69 7.68
CA ILE A 228 5.22 12.27 7.37
C ILE A 228 5.17 12.73 5.91
N LEU A 229 6.15 13.52 5.45
CA LEU A 229 6.20 14.04 4.08
C LEU A 229 6.24 12.92 3.04
N LEU A 230 7.11 11.92 3.22
CA LEU A 230 7.18 10.78 2.31
C LEU A 230 5.90 9.93 2.33
N SER A 231 5.27 9.78 3.49
CA SER A 231 3.99 9.04 3.62
C SER A 231 2.85 9.76 2.91
N ILE A 232 2.80 11.09 3.00
CA ILE A 232 1.82 11.92 2.28
C ILE A 232 2.04 11.76 0.77
N LEU A 233 3.26 11.97 0.31
CA LEU A 233 3.62 11.91 -1.11
C LEU A 233 3.32 10.52 -1.70
N ASN A 234 3.77 9.47 -1.04
CA ASN A 234 3.51 8.09 -1.46
C ASN A 234 2.01 7.76 -1.49
N GLY A 235 1.25 8.18 -0.46
CA GLY A 235 -0.19 7.97 -0.40
C GLY A 235 -0.95 8.64 -1.54
N MET A 236 -0.61 9.89 -1.88
CA MET A 236 -1.21 10.63 -2.99
C MET A 236 -0.88 10.01 -4.35
N ILE A 237 0.39 9.62 -4.57
CA ILE A 237 0.83 8.99 -5.83
C ILE A 237 0.17 7.62 -6.01
N LEU A 238 0.15 6.77 -4.96
CA LEU A 238 -0.51 5.47 -5.02
C LEU A 238 -2.03 5.61 -5.20
N GLY A 239 -2.65 6.65 -4.65
CA GLY A 239 -4.03 7.01 -4.93
C GLY A 239 -4.26 7.33 -6.41
N ALA A 240 -3.37 8.12 -7.02
CA ALA A 240 -3.43 8.42 -8.45
C ALA A 240 -3.30 7.17 -9.33
N VAL A 241 -2.50 6.17 -8.92
CA VAL A 241 -2.39 4.89 -9.63
C VAL A 241 -3.75 4.17 -9.74
N PHE A 242 -4.64 4.26 -8.74
CA PHE A 242 -5.98 3.67 -8.85
C PHE A 242 -6.86 4.34 -9.90
N VAL A 243 -6.70 5.65 -10.09
CA VAL A 243 -7.50 6.41 -11.08
C VAL A 243 -7.04 6.12 -12.50
N TYR A 244 -5.72 6.09 -12.71
CA TYR A 244 -5.14 5.96 -14.05
C TYR A 244 -4.85 4.51 -14.46
N HIS A 245 -4.71 3.59 -13.49
CA HIS A 245 -4.33 2.21 -13.72
C HIS A 245 -5.29 1.25 -13.00
N SER A 246 -4.80 0.14 -12.46
CA SER A 246 -5.59 -0.85 -11.74
C SER A 246 -4.95 -1.24 -10.41
N SER A 247 -5.75 -1.88 -9.54
CA SER A 247 -5.27 -2.44 -8.27
C SER A 247 -4.17 -3.48 -8.47
N VAL A 248 -4.21 -4.23 -9.58
CA VAL A 248 -3.18 -5.20 -9.94
C VAL A 248 -1.85 -4.51 -10.23
N ILE A 249 -1.85 -3.42 -11.02
CA ILE A 249 -0.64 -2.65 -11.34
C ILE A 249 -0.02 -2.08 -10.05
N ARG A 250 -0.84 -1.57 -9.12
CA ARG A 250 -0.33 -1.13 -7.81
C ARG A 250 0.39 -2.24 -7.06
N SER A 251 -0.12 -3.46 -7.12
CA SER A 251 0.50 -4.60 -6.43
C SER A 251 1.76 -5.10 -7.13
N ILE A 252 1.83 -4.97 -8.46
CA ILE A 252 3.06 -5.20 -9.24
C ILE A 252 4.12 -4.17 -8.85
N ILE A 253 3.76 -2.89 -8.68
CA ILE A 253 4.67 -1.85 -8.17
C ILE A 253 5.24 -2.27 -6.81
N ALA A 254 4.40 -2.75 -5.89
CA ALA A 254 4.86 -3.23 -4.59
C ALA A 254 5.83 -4.43 -4.71
N ALA A 255 5.60 -5.35 -5.65
CA ALA A 255 6.52 -6.46 -5.90
C ALA A 255 7.88 -5.98 -6.44
N ILE A 256 7.90 -5.00 -7.34
CA ILE A 256 9.14 -4.39 -7.86
C ILE A 256 9.92 -3.71 -6.73
N VAL A 257 9.23 -2.98 -5.84
CA VAL A 257 9.86 -2.34 -4.67
C VAL A 257 10.55 -3.39 -3.78
N ILE A 258 9.92 -4.54 -3.54
CA ILE A 258 10.52 -5.62 -2.75
C ILE A 258 11.77 -6.18 -3.42
N VAL A 259 11.75 -6.33 -4.74
CA VAL A 259 12.93 -6.75 -5.51
C VAL A 259 14.07 -5.75 -5.36
N ILE A 260 13.79 -4.45 -5.48
CA ILE A 260 14.79 -3.40 -5.31
C ILE A 260 15.40 -3.46 -3.89
N LEU A 261 14.55 -3.61 -2.86
CA LEU A 261 15.01 -3.74 -1.47
C LEU A 261 15.80 -5.04 -1.22
N ALA A 262 15.53 -6.12 -1.96
CA ALA A 262 16.29 -7.36 -1.86
C ALA A 262 17.70 -7.24 -2.45
N ILE A 263 17.87 -6.42 -3.48
CA ILE A 263 19.16 -6.16 -4.12
C ILE A 263 20.14 -5.50 -3.15
N GLU A 264 19.67 -4.65 -2.25
CA GLU A 264 20.49 -3.96 -1.27
C GLU A 264 21.19 -4.93 -0.29
N HIS A 265 20.54 -6.07 0.01
CA HIS A 265 21.05 -7.00 1.03
C HIS A 265 22.05 -8.03 0.51
N ASN A 266 21.95 -8.54 -0.71
CA ASN A 266 22.90 -9.52 -1.25
C ASN A 266 22.71 -9.82 -2.76
N ILE A 267 23.31 -9.04 -3.63
CA ILE A 267 23.10 -9.11 -5.09
C ILE A 267 23.61 -10.43 -5.71
N TYR A 268 24.58 -11.09 -5.08
CA TYR A 268 25.33 -12.19 -5.71
C TYR A 268 24.73 -13.58 -5.49
N SER A 269 23.61 -13.71 -4.76
CA SER A 269 22.99 -15.02 -4.57
C SER A 269 22.15 -15.42 -5.77
N ILE A 270 22.36 -16.65 -6.27
CA ILE A 270 21.62 -17.22 -7.42
C ILE A 270 20.09 -17.14 -7.25
N PRO A 271 19.51 -17.44 -6.06
CA PRO A 271 18.07 -17.32 -5.86
C PRO A 271 17.56 -15.89 -6.00
N ILE A 272 18.31 -14.87 -5.57
CA ILE A 272 17.91 -13.47 -5.71
C ILE A 272 17.89 -13.07 -7.18
N ILE A 273 18.94 -13.42 -7.95
CA ILE A 273 19.01 -13.11 -9.37
C ILE A 273 17.85 -13.80 -10.13
N SER A 274 17.61 -15.07 -9.85
CA SER A 274 16.50 -15.81 -10.48
C SER A 274 15.13 -15.27 -10.09
N GLY A 275 14.95 -14.87 -8.84
CA GLY A 275 13.73 -14.25 -8.35
C GLY A 275 13.47 -12.90 -9.03
N ILE A 276 14.50 -12.05 -9.17
CA ILE A 276 14.42 -10.78 -9.91
C ILE A 276 14.01 -11.03 -11.36
N GLY A 277 14.64 -12.00 -12.02
CA GLY A 277 14.30 -12.39 -13.39
C GLY A 277 12.84 -12.79 -13.55
N LEU A 278 12.31 -13.59 -12.63
CA LEU A 278 10.90 -14.00 -12.64
C LEU A 278 9.93 -12.83 -12.41
N VAL A 279 10.24 -11.91 -11.49
CA VAL A 279 9.40 -10.72 -11.28
C VAL A 279 9.38 -9.85 -12.53
N LEU A 280 10.53 -9.61 -13.17
CA LEU A 280 10.62 -8.82 -14.40
C LEU A 280 9.84 -9.49 -15.55
N LEU A 281 10.00 -10.79 -15.75
CA LEU A 281 9.23 -11.57 -16.74
C LEU A 281 7.72 -11.49 -16.48
N GLY A 282 7.31 -11.58 -15.22
CA GLY A 282 5.91 -11.42 -14.85
C GLY A 282 5.37 -10.02 -15.12
N VAL A 283 6.15 -8.98 -14.87
CA VAL A 283 5.77 -7.58 -15.19
C VAL A 283 5.61 -7.38 -16.69
N ILE A 284 6.56 -7.87 -17.49
CA ILE A 284 6.51 -7.81 -18.96
C ILE A 284 5.31 -8.60 -19.48
N GLY A 285 5.12 -9.84 -19.02
CA GLY A 285 4.00 -10.68 -19.41
C GLY A 285 2.62 -10.12 -19.02
N TRP A 286 2.56 -9.25 -18.02
CA TRP A 286 1.33 -8.54 -17.67
C TRP A 286 0.99 -7.39 -18.64
N THR A 287 2.01 -6.76 -19.22
CA THR A 287 1.86 -5.56 -20.08
C THR A 287 1.58 -5.90 -21.55
N ILE A 288 1.91 -7.11 -21.98
CA ILE A 288 1.61 -7.65 -23.33
C ILE A 288 0.22 -8.29 -23.35
#